data_bcf432edfac0c3795133535d73c97ec1
#
_entry.id   bcf432edfac0c3795133535d73c97ec1
#
_cell.length_a   1.000
_cell.length_b   1.000
_cell.length_c   1.000
_cell.angle_alpha   90.00
_cell.angle_beta   90.00
_cell.angle_gamma   90.00
#
_symmetry.space_group_name_H-M   'P 1'
#
loop_
_entity.id
_entity.type
_entity.pdbx_description
1 polymer ?
#
loop_
_entity_poly.entity_id
_entity_poly.type
_entity_poly.pdbx_seq_one_letter_code
_entity_poly.pdbx_strand_id
1 'polypeptide(L)'
;MHIGLACPELSGHLNPMTTLGRELVRRGHRVTVVARPDAEAKATAAGIGFAAIGSAEFPRGAIAAQAKALGGMTARTALRYTVEMLRLSAEITLRDLPGVCRERGIEALLVDQVNPAAGTVAEVERLPYVQVCNALALNRDRACPPAVLPWRYQPGVFGRLRNDIGNWFLFRVTAPVRDEINAHRVRHGLAPRTGRGVPAYLAEIAQQPAFFDFPRARPEPRLHFTGPWHAAGGVSDSSFPWGRLDGRPLVYASLGTLQNRLADMFVTIAAAVAPLDVQLVISLGAADQDVSSLAGRCQGDPIVVPVAPQLQLLDRATLAITHAGLNTALESMARGVPMVAIPITNDQPGVARRLEWLGLGEVVLPRQLTATRLRQAVERVLGDPGYRTRADARAAEIADLDGVVRAADIVDEAFGTRQPVLAAPSA
;
A
#
# COMPACT_ATOMS: atom_id res chain seq x y z
N MET A 1 -22.51 -1.35 -15.69
CA MET A 1 -22.01 -2.71 -15.39
C MET A 1 -21.97 -2.92 -13.88
N HIS A 2 -21.97 -4.17 -13.44
CA HIS A 2 -21.70 -4.52 -12.06
C HIS A 2 -20.25 -4.97 -11.91
N ILE A 3 -19.44 -4.20 -11.20
CA ILE A 3 -17.99 -4.39 -11.03
C ILE A 3 -17.72 -4.93 -9.62
N GLY A 4 -17.03 -6.07 -9.53
CA GLY A 4 -16.53 -6.62 -8.28
C GLY A 4 -15.12 -6.12 -7.97
N LEU A 5 -14.87 -5.68 -6.74
CA LEU A 5 -13.54 -5.28 -6.25
C LEU A 5 -12.97 -6.40 -5.39
N ALA A 6 -12.11 -7.26 -5.95
CA ALA A 6 -11.46 -8.35 -5.23
C ALA A 6 -10.16 -7.83 -4.58
N CYS A 7 -10.24 -7.46 -3.31
CA CYS A 7 -9.20 -6.74 -2.58
C CYS A 7 -9.02 -7.33 -1.17
N PRO A 8 -7.79 -7.37 -0.64
CA PRO A 8 -7.58 -7.66 0.77
C PRO A 8 -8.26 -6.64 1.68
N GLU A 9 -8.66 -7.08 2.86
CA GLU A 9 -9.33 -6.28 3.90
C GLU A 9 -8.43 -5.24 4.58
N LEU A 10 -7.15 -5.19 4.22
CA LEU A 10 -6.17 -4.27 4.79
C LEU A 10 -6.42 -2.83 4.36
N SER A 11 -6.31 -1.88 5.30
CA SER A 11 -6.57 -0.45 5.04
C SER A 11 -5.74 0.13 3.90
N GLY A 12 -4.48 -0.31 3.76
CA GLY A 12 -3.59 0.14 2.69
C GLY A 12 -4.08 -0.23 1.28
N HIS A 13 -4.88 -1.28 1.16
CA HIS A 13 -5.45 -1.76 -0.09
C HIS A 13 -6.91 -1.29 -0.27
N LEU A 14 -7.71 -1.38 0.80
CA LEU A 14 -9.13 -0.99 0.73
C LEU A 14 -9.34 0.50 0.47
N ASN A 15 -8.55 1.38 1.09
CA ASN A 15 -8.74 2.81 0.95
C ASN A 15 -8.62 3.27 -0.53
N PRO A 16 -7.52 2.98 -1.26
CA PRO A 16 -7.45 3.35 -2.66
C PRO A 16 -8.48 2.60 -3.51
N MET A 17 -8.73 1.31 -3.25
CA MET A 17 -9.71 0.53 -4.00
C MET A 17 -11.13 1.07 -3.84
N THR A 18 -11.54 1.48 -2.63
CA THR A 18 -12.85 2.10 -2.41
C THR A 18 -12.92 3.52 -2.95
N THR A 19 -11.79 4.25 -3.01
CA THR A 19 -11.74 5.57 -3.65
C THR A 19 -12.00 5.46 -5.14
N LEU A 20 -11.35 4.53 -5.84
CA LEU A 20 -11.65 4.22 -7.24
C LEU A 20 -13.08 3.70 -7.41
N GLY A 21 -13.54 2.84 -6.50
CA GLY A 21 -14.90 2.30 -6.52
C GLY A 21 -15.98 3.38 -6.43
N ARG A 22 -15.78 4.42 -5.61
CA ARG A 22 -16.71 5.57 -5.52
C ARG A 22 -16.76 6.37 -6.83
N GLU A 23 -15.62 6.56 -7.49
CA GLU A 23 -15.60 7.23 -8.79
C GLU A 23 -16.35 6.39 -9.83
N LEU A 24 -16.21 5.07 -9.84
CA LEU A 24 -16.95 4.19 -10.72
C LEU A 24 -18.47 4.21 -10.43
N VAL A 25 -18.88 4.31 -9.15
CA VAL A 25 -20.30 4.52 -8.78
C VAL A 25 -20.80 5.86 -9.31
N ARG A 26 -20.01 6.94 -9.19
CA ARG A 26 -20.34 8.26 -9.75
C ARG A 26 -20.54 8.22 -11.27
N ARG A 27 -19.86 7.31 -11.97
CA ARG A 27 -20.00 7.08 -13.42
C ARG A 27 -21.17 6.16 -13.78
N GLY A 28 -21.96 5.72 -12.80
CA GLY A 28 -23.16 4.90 -13.00
C GLY A 28 -22.93 3.40 -12.98
N HIS A 29 -21.77 2.93 -12.53
CA HIS A 29 -21.54 1.51 -12.30
C HIS A 29 -22.13 1.06 -10.96
N ARG A 30 -22.59 -0.18 -10.90
CA ARG A 30 -22.81 -0.86 -9.62
C ARG A 30 -21.47 -1.45 -9.17
N VAL A 31 -21.09 -1.22 -7.90
CA VAL A 31 -19.80 -1.67 -7.38
C VAL A 31 -20.00 -2.48 -6.09
N THR A 32 -19.30 -3.61 -5.97
CA THR A 32 -19.34 -4.47 -4.79
C THR A 32 -17.92 -4.88 -4.40
N VAL A 33 -17.51 -4.58 -3.16
CA VAL A 33 -16.27 -5.12 -2.58
C VAL A 33 -16.49 -6.58 -2.24
N VAL A 34 -15.62 -7.45 -2.73
CA VAL A 34 -15.60 -8.89 -2.39
C VAL A 34 -14.33 -9.17 -1.60
N ALA A 35 -14.50 -9.34 -0.30
CA ALA A 35 -13.38 -9.45 0.65
C ALA A 35 -13.81 -10.22 1.91
N ARG A 36 -12.88 -10.43 2.84
CA ARG A 36 -13.18 -11.01 4.16
C ARG A 36 -14.06 -10.06 4.99
N PRO A 37 -14.79 -10.58 6.02
CA PRO A 37 -15.79 -9.82 6.79
C PRO A 37 -15.30 -8.48 7.38
N ASP A 38 -14.03 -8.38 7.76
CA ASP A 38 -13.44 -7.16 8.34
C ASP A 38 -13.45 -5.94 7.37
N ALA A 39 -13.64 -6.17 6.06
CA ALA A 39 -13.73 -5.11 5.06
C ALA A 39 -15.11 -4.42 5.01
N GLU A 40 -16.17 -5.05 5.56
CA GLU A 40 -17.56 -4.60 5.37
C GLU A 40 -17.79 -3.15 5.84
N ALA A 41 -17.32 -2.80 7.03
CA ALA A 41 -17.53 -1.48 7.59
C ALA A 41 -16.97 -0.37 6.67
N LYS A 42 -15.79 -0.59 6.06
CA LYS A 42 -15.18 0.36 5.13
C LYS A 42 -15.89 0.44 3.80
N ALA A 43 -16.31 -0.69 3.24
CA ALA A 43 -17.08 -0.72 2.00
C ALA A 43 -18.40 0.04 2.16
N THR A 44 -19.12 -0.23 3.25
CA THR A 44 -20.38 0.44 3.59
C THR A 44 -20.19 1.95 3.81
N ALA A 45 -19.15 2.33 4.57
CA ALA A 45 -18.83 3.75 4.79
C ALA A 45 -18.46 4.49 3.48
N ALA A 46 -17.95 3.77 2.49
CA ALA A 46 -17.69 4.31 1.15
C ALA A 46 -18.93 4.33 0.24
N GLY A 47 -20.10 3.87 0.71
CA GLY A 47 -21.32 3.76 -0.10
C GLY A 47 -21.25 2.67 -1.19
N ILE A 48 -20.40 1.66 -1.00
CA ILE A 48 -20.17 0.56 -1.95
C ILE A 48 -20.78 -0.73 -1.39
N GLY A 49 -21.34 -1.56 -2.25
CA GLY A 49 -21.86 -2.87 -1.88
C GLY A 49 -20.75 -3.78 -1.30
N PHE A 50 -21.15 -4.74 -0.47
CA PHE A 50 -20.23 -5.72 0.11
C PHE A 50 -20.72 -7.15 -0.06
N ALA A 51 -19.80 -8.08 -0.29
CA ALA A 51 -20.02 -9.51 -0.28
C ALA A 51 -18.85 -10.19 0.43
N ALA A 52 -19.15 -10.99 1.47
CA ALA A 52 -18.12 -11.67 2.24
C ALA A 52 -17.66 -12.98 1.56
N ILE A 53 -16.34 -13.23 1.64
CA ILE A 53 -15.72 -14.53 1.36
C ILE A 53 -14.91 -14.99 2.58
N GLY A 54 -14.76 -16.30 2.78
CA GLY A 54 -13.95 -16.87 3.85
C GLY A 54 -14.45 -16.59 5.26
N SER A 55 -15.75 -16.40 5.45
CA SER A 55 -16.33 -16.08 6.77
C SER A 55 -16.13 -17.17 7.81
N ALA A 56 -15.99 -18.43 7.38
CA ALA A 56 -15.75 -19.56 8.27
C ALA A 56 -14.32 -19.56 8.82
N GLU A 57 -13.33 -19.29 7.96
CA GLU A 57 -11.90 -19.28 8.33
C GLU A 57 -11.47 -17.95 8.96
N PHE A 58 -12.09 -16.86 8.52
CA PHE A 58 -11.78 -15.49 8.93
C PHE A 58 -13.03 -14.74 9.39
N PRO A 59 -13.53 -15.04 10.60
CA PRO A 59 -14.63 -14.27 11.18
C PRO A 59 -14.20 -12.81 11.44
N ARG A 60 -15.16 -11.94 11.75
CA ARG A 60 -14.88 -10.54 12.12
C ARG A 60 -13.86 -10.48 13.27
N GLY A 61 -12.88 -9.58 13.14
CA GLY A 61 -11.75 -9.42 14.07
C GLY A 61 -10.55 -10.32 13.76
N ALA A 62 -10.61 -11.12 12.70
CA ALA A 62 -9.51 -12.01 12.31
C ALA A 62 -8.21 -11.25 11.99
N ILE A 63 -8.29 -10.05 11.40
CA ILE A 63 -7.12 -9.21 11.11
C ILE A 63 -6.35 -8.87 12.38
N ALA A 64 -7.04 -8.41 13.42
CA ALA A 64 -6.43 -8.06 14.70
C ALA A 64 -5.77 -9.28 15.36
N ALA A 65 -6.43 -10.45 15.31
CA ALA A 65 -5.88 -11.69 15.82
C ALA A 65 -4.61 -12.13 15.06
N GLN A 66 -4.60 -12.01 13.72
CA GLN A 66 -3.42 -12.32 12.90
C GLN A 66 -2.26 -11.35 13.17
N ALA A 67 -2.53 -10.05 13.28
CA ALA A 67 -1.52 -9.05 13.61
C ALA A 67 -0.88 -9.33 14.99
N LYS A 68 -1.69 -9.70 15.99
CA LYS A 68 -1.23 -10.11 17.33
C LYS A 68 -0.36 -11.36 17.26
N ALA A 69 -0.76 -12.37 16.50
CA ALA A 69 0.01 -13.61 16.33
C ALA A 69 1.37 -13.34 15.68
N LEU A 70 1.42 -12.55 14.59
CA LEU A 70 2.66 -12.15 13.91
C LEU A 70 3.62 -11.41 14.84
N GLY A 71 3.09 -10.56 15.72
CA GLY A 71 3.88 -9.78 16.69
C GLY A 71 4.72 -10.64 17.63
N GLY A 72 4.33 -11.90 17.92
CA GLY A 72 5.05 -12.85 18.77
C GLY A 72 6.11 -13.70 18.04
N MET A 73 6.16 -13.67 16.71
CA MET A 73 6.95 -14.62 15.93
C MET A 73 8.37 -14.13 15.62
N THR A 74 9.32 -15.09 15.46
CA THR A 74 10.63 -14.79 14.88
C THR A 74 10.50 -14.51 13.39
N ALA A 75 11.47 -13.84 12.78
CA ALA A 75 11.43 -13.49 11.35
C ALA A 75 11.17 -14.71 10.44
N ARG A 76 11.74 -15.87 10.76
CA ARG A 76 11.59 -17.10 9.98
C ARG A 76 10.20 -17.73 10.11
N THR A 77 9.65 -17.74 11.33
CA THR A 77 8.29 -18.23 11.59
C THR A 77 7.24 -17.26 11.03
N ALA A 78 7.45 -15.95 11.13
CA ALA A 78 6.58 -14.94 10.55
C ALA A 78 6.50 -15.06 9.00
N LEU A 79 7.64 -15.30 8.33
CA LEU A 79 7.64 -15.51 6.88
C LEU A 79 6.82 -16.75 6.49
N ARG A 80 7.01 -17.88 7.19
CA ARG A 80 6.24 -19.11 6.92
C ARG A 80 4.75 -18.90 7.17
N TYR A 81 4.41 -18.25 8.27
CA TYR A 81 3.03 -17.92 8.59
C TYR A 81 2.40 -17.03 7.52
N THR A 82 3.11 -15.99 7.07
CA THR A 82 2.63 -15.08 6.02
C THR A 82 2.37 -15.83 4.71
N VAL A 83 3.29 -16.71 4.29
CA VAL A 83 3.11 -17.50 3.05
C VAL A 83 1.91 -18.43 3.18
N GLU A 84 1.71 -19.07 4.35
CA GLU A 84 0.57 -19.95 4.57
C GLU A 84 -0.76 -19.17 4.59
N MET A 85 -0.79 -17.97 5.18
CA MET A 85 -1.98 -17.11 5.15
C MET A 85 -2.31 -16.65 3.73
N LEU A 86 -1.30 -16.36 2.91
CA LEU A 86 -1.50 -16.03 1.50
C LEU A 86 -2.02 -17.24 0.70
N ARG A 87 -1.50 -18.46 0.99
CA ARG A 87 -1.99 -19.70 0.36
C ARG A 87 -3.46 -19.95 0.71
N LEU A 88 -3.80 -19.86 2.00
CA LEU A 88 -5.18 -20.02 2.47
C LEU A 88 -6.11 -18.94 1.88
N SER A 89 -5.61 -17.71 1.77
CA SER A 89 -6.33 -16.62 1.11
C SER A 89 -6.62 -16.93 -0.36
N ALA A 90 -5.65 -17.51 -1.07
CA ALA A 90 -5.83 -17.92 -2.46
C ALA A 90 -6.86 -19.07 -2.58
N GLU A 91 -6.77 -20.09 -1.72
CA GLU A 91 -7.71 -21.21 -1.66
C GLU A 91 -9.15 -20.72 -1.46
N ILE A 92 -9.37 -19.85 -0.47
CA ILE A 92 -10.69 -19.26 -0.19
C ILE A 92 -11.20 -18.45 -1.39
N THR A 93 -10.34 -17.61 -1.99
CA THR A 93 -10.72 -16.82 -3.16
C THR A 93 -11.15 -17.72 -4.33
N LEU A 94 -10.40 -18.80 -4.59
CA LEU A 94 -10.72 -19.75 -5.66
C LEU A 94 -12.02 -20.52 -5.40
N ARG A 95 -12.36 -20.78 -4.13
CA ARG A 95 -13.57 -21.50 -3.73
C ARG A 95 -14.81 -20.60 -3.74
N ASP A 96 -14.74 -19.42 -3.12
CA ASP A 96 -15.93 -18.62 -2.80
C ASP A 96 -16.24 -17.56 -3.86
N LEU A 97 -15.22 -16.91 -4.46
CA LEU A 97 -15.45 -15.80 -5.39
C LEU A 97 -16.30 -16.18 -6.62
N PRO A 98 -16.19 -17.38 -7.23
CA PRO A 98 -17.05 -17.76 -8.35
C PRO A 98 -18.54 -17.73 -7.99
N GLY A 99 -18.91 -18.26 -6.80
CA GLY A 99 -20.28 -18.23 -6.29
C GLY A 99 -20.79 -16.81 -6.12
N VAL A 100 -20.01 -15.96 -5.47
CA VAL A 100 -20.35 -14.54 -5.27
C VAL A 100 -20.52 -13.82 -6.61
N CYS A 101 -19.67 -14.06 -7.60
CA CYS A 101 -19.80 -13.43 -8.91
C CYS A 101 -21.13 -13.78 -9.58
N ARG A 102 -21.51 -15.06 -9.56
CA ARG A 102 -22.78 -15.51 -10.13
C ARG A 102 -24.00 -15.00 -9.36
N GLU A 103 -24.01 -15.14 -8.03
CA GLU A 103 -25.14 -14.73 -7.17
C GLU A 103 -25.41 -13.22 -7.22
N ARG A 104 -24.35 -12.41 -7.32
CA ARG A 104 -24.46 -10.95 -7.37
C ARG A 104 -24.60 -10.41 -8.79
N GLY A 105 -24.40 -11.23 -9.81
CA GLY A 105 -24.37 -10.80 -11.20
C GLY A 105 -23.22 -9.85 -11.49
N ILE A 106 -22.00 -10.16 -11.00
CA ILE A 106 -20.78 -9.39 -11.29
C ILE A 106 -20.36 -9.67 -12.72
N GLU A 107 -20.15 -8.63 -13.51
CA GLU A 107 -19.84 -8.67 -14.93
C GLU A 107 -18.38 -8.43 -15.26
N ALA A 108 -17.63 -7.83 -14.32
CA ALA A 108 -16.19 -7.52 -14.44
C ALA A 108 -15.52 -7.45 -13.06
N LEU A 109 -14.20 -7.62 -13.01
CA LEU A 109 -13.44 -7.58 -11.75
C LEU A 109 -12.32 -6.53 -11.80
N LEU A 110 -12.19 -5.74 -10.73
CA LEU A 110 -10.92 -5.10 -10.37
C LEU A 110 -10.22 -6.00 -9.37
N VAL A 111 -9.03 -6.44 -9.70
CA VAL A 111 -8.27 -7.43 -8.94
C VAL A 111 -7.03 -6.79 -8.35
N ASP A 112 -6.93 -6.77 -7.02
CA ASP A 112 -5.70 -6.34 -6.37
C ASP A 112 -4.52 -7.27 -6.74
N GLN A 113 -3.37 -6.70 -7.06
CA GLN A 113 -2.17 -7.45 -7.49
C GLN A 113 -1.70 -8.50 -6.47
N VAL A 114 -2.01 -8.31 -5.17
CA VAL A 114 -1.65 -9.27 -4.11
C VAL A 114 -2.71 -10.38 -3.94
N ASN A 115 -3.78 -10.36 -4.75
CA ASN A 115 -4.76 -11.45 -4.83
C ASN A 115 -4.78 -12.09 -6.24
N PRO A 116 -3.70 -12.75 -6.67
CA PRO A 116 -3.60 -13.34 -8.01
C PRO A 116 -4.61 -14.48 -8.26
N ALA A 117 -5.20 -15.03 -7.19
CA ALA A 117 -6.26 -16.03 -7.27
C ALA A 117 -7.53 -15.47 -7.92
N ALA A 118 -7.90 -14.22 -7.58
CA ALA A 118 -9.07 -13.57 -8.16
C ALA A 118 -8.94 -13.36 -9.69
N GLY A 119 -7.73 -13.09 -10.19
CA GLY A 119 -7.49 -13.05 -11.63
C GLY A 119 -7.64 -14.42 -12.31
N THR A 120 -7.36 -15.52 -11.59
CA THR A 120 -7.63 -16.87 -12.10
C THR A 120 -9.13 -17.17 -12.13
N VAL A 121 -9.87 -16.73 -11.10
CA VAL A 121 -11.34 -16.82 -11.10
C VAL A 121 -11.94 -16.05 -12.29
N ALA A 122 -11.43 -14.83 -12.56
CA ALA A 122 -11.88 -14.06 -13.71
C ALA A 122 -11.69 -14.81 -15.03
N GLU A 123 -10.56 -15.48 -15.23
CA GLU A 123 -10.31 -16.31 -16.43
C GLU A 123 -11.25 -17.52 -16.51
N VAL A 124 -11.48 -18.22 -15.40
CA VAL A 124 -12.39 -19.41 -15.36
C VAL A 124 -13.83 -19.00 -15.63
N GLU A 125 -14.29 -17.92 -15.01
CA GLU A 125 -15.66 -17.39 -15.17
C GLU A 125 -15.81 -16.52 -16.44
N ARG A 126 -14.75 -16.35 -17.23
CA ARG A 126 -14.70 -15.53 -18.47
C ARG A 126 -15.12 -14.07 -18.25
N LEU A 127 -14.80 -13.53 -17.08
CA LEU A 127 -15.03 -12.14 -16.74
C LEU A 127 -13.82 -11.28 -17.18
N PRO A 128 -14.04 -10.14 -17.84
CA PRO A 128 -12.96 -9.19 -18.06
C PRO A 128 -12.45 -8.67 -16.71
N TYR A 129 -11.12 -8.45 -16.59
CA TYR A 129 -10.58 -7.88 -15.38
C TYR A 129 -9.44 -6.92 -15.61
N VAL A 130 -9.31 -5.97 -14.71
CA VAL A 130 -8.20 -5.03 -14.60
C VAL A 130 -7.45 -5.31 -13.29
N GLN A 131 -6.13 -5.35 -13.37
CA GLN A 131 -5.28 -5.48 -12.18
C GLN A 131 -5.03 -4.11 -11.55
N VAL A 132 -5.06 -4.05 -10.23
CA VAL A 132 -4.87 -2.81 -9.46
C VAL A 132 -3.70 -2.96 -8.50
N CYS A 133 -2.73 -2.05 -8.60
CA CYS A 133 -1.58 -1.96 -7.70
C CYS A 133 -1.88 -0.93 -6.59
N ASN A 134 -2.52 -1.39 -5.51
CA ASN A 134 -2.74 -0.57 -4.30
C ASN A 134 -1.46 -0.42 -3.45
N ALA A 135 -0.49 -1.29 -3.64
CA ALA A 135 0.90 -1.21 -3.18
C ALA A 135 1.82 -0.86 -4.36
N LEU A 136 3.13 -0.80 -4.18
CA LEU A 136 4.07 -0.66 -5.31
C LEU A 136 3.80 -1.72 -6.38
N ALA A 137 3.91 -1.33 -7.65
CA ALA A 137 3.81 -2.29 -8.76
C ALA A 137 4.86 -3.40 -8.61
N LEU A 138 4.38 -4.66 -8.48
CA LEU A 138 5.21 -5.83 -8.20
C LEU A 138 5.74 -6.53 -9.46
N ASN A 139 5.51 -5.95 -10.63
CA ASN A 139 6.02 -6.48 -11.90
C ASN A 139 7.54 -6.66 -11.83
N ARG A 140 7.99 -7.86 -12.14
CA ARG A 140 9.41 -8.18 -12.13
C ARG A 140 10.14 -7.47 -13.25
N ASP A 141 11.21 -6.77 -12.90
CA ASP A 141 12.15 -6.20 -13.85
C ASP A 141 13.57 -6.39 -13.33
N ARG A 142 14.50 -6.76 -14.22
CA ARG A 142 15.91 -6.98 -13.84
C ARG A 142 16.60 -5.72 -13.37
N ALA A 143 16.19 -4.56 -13.86
CA ALA A 143 16.75 -3.28 -13.43
C ALA A 143 16.25 -2.87 -12.03
N CYS A 144 15.06 -3.30 -11.64
CA CYS A 144 14.44 -2.90 -10.38
C CYS A 144 14.65 -3.93 -9.27
N PRO A 145 15.11 -3.53 -8.07
CA PRO A 145 15.14 -4.42 -6.93
C PRO A 145 13.71 -4.83 -6.52
N PRO A 146 13.52 -6.06 -6.01
CA PRO A 146 12.22 -6.49 -5.48
C PRO A 146 11.71 -5.55 -4.40
N ALA A 147 10.44 -5.15 -4.49
CA ALA A 147 9.84 -4.14 -3.61
C ALA A 147 9.90 -4.47 -2.10
N VAL A 148 9.90 -5.76 -1.76
CA VAL A 148 9.96 -6.23 -0.37
C VAL A 148 11.38 -6.26 0.22
N LEU A 149 12.41 -5.97 -0.57
CA LEU A 149 13.81 -5.97 -0.13
C LEU A 149 14.34 -4.55 0.03
N PRO A 150 15.14 -4.26 1.08
CA PRO A 150 15.65 -2.92 1.37
C PRO A 150 16.87 -2.56 0.50
N TRP A 151 16.84 -2.95 -0.78
CA TRP A 151 17.95 -2.75 -1.68
C TRP A 151 17.83 -1.42 -2.43
N ARG A 152 18.92 -0.67 -2.45
CA ARG A 152 19.03 0.55 -3.27
C ARG A 152 18.99 0.21 -4.75
N TYR A 153 18.43 1.11 -5.56
CA TYR A 153 18.55 1.04 -7.00
C TYR A 153 20.02 1.07 -7.40
N GLN A 154 20.43 0.12 -8.20
CA GLN A 154 21.81 0.00 -8.69
C GLN A 154 21.77 -0.34 -10.18
N PRO A 155 22.12 0.62 -11.06
CA PRO A 155 22.19 0.37 -12.49
C PRO A 155 23.34 -0.59 -12.82
N GLY A 156 23.30 -1.18 -14.03
CA GLY A 156 24.38 -2.04 -14.54
C GLY A 156 24.21 -3.52 -14.22
N VAL A 157 25.21 -4.32 -14.62
CA VAL A 157 25.14 -5.79 -14.64
C VAL A 157 25.04 -6.38 -13.23
N PHE A 158 25.80 -5.85 -12.27
CA PHE A 158 25.79 -6.34 -10.88
C PHE A 158 24.45 -6.11 -10.20
N GLY A 159 23.83 -4.94 -10.43
CA GLY A 159 22.48 -4.64 -9.93
C GLY A 159 21.46 -5.63 -10.51
N ARG A 160 21.52 -5.87 -11.82
CA ARG A 160 20.62 -6.83 -12.49
C ARG A 160 20.79 -8.25 -11.97
N LEU A 161 22.02 -8.73 -11.81
CA LEU A 161 22.29 -10.07 -11.25
C LEU A 161 21.75 -10.22 -9.83
N ARG A 162 22.03 -9.23 -8.98
CA ARG A 162 21.48 -9.19 -7.60
C ARG A 162 19.95 -9.23 -7.60
N ASN A 163 19.31 -8.45 -8.47
CA ASN A 163 17.85 -8.40 -8.57
C ASN A 163 17.27 -9.73 -9.08
N ASP A 164 17.92 -10.38 -10.05
CA ASP A 164 17.53 -11.72 -10.53
C ASP A 164 17.57 -12.75 -9.40
N ILE A 165 18.63 -12.75 -8.58
CA ILE A 165 18.75 -13.63 -7.40
C ILE A 165 17.62 -13.35 -6.39
N GLY A 166 17.34 -12.08 -6.08
CA GLY A 166 16.24 -11.71 -5.18
C GLY A 166 14.87 -12.13 -5.71
N ASN A 167 14.62 -11.92 -6.99
CA ASN A 167 13.38 -12.35 -7.66
C ASN A 167 13.24 -13.88 -7.66
N TRP A 168 14.33 -14.61 -7.91
CA TRP A 168 14.35 -16.07 -7.84
C TRP A 168 14.02 -16.56 -6.43
N PHE A 169 14.64 -15.97 -5.40
CA PHE A 169 14.37 -16.32 -4.01
C PHE A 169 12.89 -16.10 -3.65
N LEU A 170 12.31 -14.92 -3.97
CA LEU A 170 10.91 -14.64 -3.73
C LEU A 170 9.98 -15.58 -4.48
N PHE A 171 10.33 -15.92 -5.73
CA PHE A 171 9.61 -16.91 -6.52
C PHE A 171 9.57 -18.29 -5.86
N ARG A 172 10.68 -18.70 -5.22
CA ARG A 172 10.74 -19.96 -4.45
C ARG A 172 9.94 -19.90 -3.15
N VAL A 173 10.03 -18.79 -2.42
CA VAL A 173 9.33 -18.61 -1.15
C VAL A 173 7.81 -18.58 -1.36
N THR A 174 7.32 -17.98 -2.44
CA THR A 174 5.89 -17.89 -2.76
C THR A 174 5.36 -19.11 -3.55
N ALA A 175 6.17 -20.17 -3.73
CA ALA A 175 5.77 -21.36 -4.45
C ALA A 175 4.45 -21.97 -3.94
N PRO A 176 4.19 -22.12 -2.62
CA PRO A 176 2.95 -22.71 -2.15
C PRO A 176 1.69 -22.00 -2.65
N VAL A 177 1.72 -20.66 -2.72
CA VAL A 177 0.58 -19.86 -3.22
C VAL A 177 0.39 -20.10 -4.73
N ARG A 178 1.47 -20.09 -5.47
CA ARG A 178 1.43 -20.31 -6.93
C ARG A 178 0.99 -21.72 -7.28
N ASP A 179 1.44 -22.71 -6.52
CA ASP A 179 1.13 -24.12 -6.78
C ASP A 179 -0.35 -24.40 -6.51
N GLU A 180 -0.95 -23.79 -5.47
CA GLU A 180 -2.40 -23.81 -5.20
C GLU A 180 -3.19 -23.23 -6.39
N ILE A 181 -2.80 -22.04 -6.85
CA ILE A 181 -3.46 -21.39 -7.99
C ILE A 181 -3.30 -22.23 -9.26
N ASN A 182 -2.12 -22.78 -9.52
CA ASN A 182 -1.87 -23.59 -10.70
C ASN A 182 -2.61 -24.93 -10.69
N ALA A 183 -2.76 -25.56 -9.52
CA ALA A 183 -3.58 -26.76 -9.39
C ALA A 183 -5.04 -26.46 -9.74
N HIS A 184 -5.58 -25.32 -9.31
CA HIS A 184 -6.93 -24.88 -9.68
C HIS A 184 -7.02 -24.60 -11.19
N ARG A 185 -6.06 -23.88 -11.78
CA ARG A 185 -6.02 -23.58 -13.22
C ARG A 185 -6.08 -24.85 -14.06
N VAL A 186 -5.23 -25.83 -13.76
CA VAL A 186 -5.20 -27.12 -14.47
C VAL A 186 -6.53 -27.85 -14.39
N ARG A 187 -7.15 -27.89 -13.19
CA ARG A 187 -8.49 -28.49 -13.00
C ARG A 187 -9.56 -27.86 -13.88
N HIS A 188 -9.41 -26.60 -14.25
CA HIS A 188 -10.35 -25.83 -15.10
C HIS A 188 -9.86 -25.67 -16.55
N GLY A 189 -8.86 -26.47 -16.99
CA GLY A 189 -8.38 -26.44 -18.36
C GLY A 189 -7.52 -25.25 -18.75
N LEU A 190 -7.05 -24.45 -17.78
CA LEU A 190 -6.16 -23.33 -18.02
C LEU A 190 -4.70 -23.73 -17.86
N ALA A 191 -3.82 -23.13 -18.67
CA ALA A 191 -2.39 -23.35 -18.55
C ALA A 191 -1.84 -22.81 -17.21
N PRO A 192 -0.88 -23.51 -16.58
CA PRO A 192 -0.23 -23.00 -15.37
C PRO A 192 0.45 -21.66 -15.61
N ARG A 193 0.39 -20.75 -14.62
CA ARG A 193 1.15 -19.49 -14.64
C ARG A 193 2.60 -19.73 -14.21
N THR A 194 3.54 -19.50 -15.10
CA THR A 194 4.98 -19.66 -14.85
C THR A 194 5.69 -18.35 -14.48
N GLY A 195 4.95 -17.26 -14.43
CA GLY A 195 5.50 -15.90 -14.28
C GLY A 195 6.11 -15.36 -15.57
N ARG A 196 5.87 -16.04 -16.70
CA ARG A 196 6.22 -15.64 -18.06
C ARG A 196 4.97 -15.76 -18.92
N GLY A 197 4.86 -14.94 -19.95
CA GLY A 197 3.72 -14.94 -20.86
C GLY A 197 2.94 -13.63 -20.85
N VAL A 198 1.95 -13.52 -21.74
CA VAL A 198 1.09 -12.36 -21.84
C VAL A 198 0.11 -12.36 -20.68
N PRO A 199 -0.05 -11.25 -19.94
CA PRO A 199 -1.06 -11.16 -18.89
C PRO A 199 -2.47 -11.33 -19.43
N ALA A 200 -3.35 -11.91 -18.63
CA ALA A 200 -4.77 -12.07 -19.00
C ALA A 200 -5.60 -10.82 -18.66
N TYR A 201 -5.12 -9.94 -17.76
CA TYR A 201 -5.80 -8.67 -17.46
C TYR A 201 -5.77 -7.70 -18.66
N LEU A 202 -6.80 -6.88 -18.77
CA LEU A 202 -6.92 -5.90 -19.85
C LEU A 202 -6.04 -4.67 -19.62
N ALA A 203 -5.87 -4.26 -18.39
CA ALA A 203 -4.96 -3.20 -17.94
C ALA A 203 -4.43 -3.50 -16.54
N GLU A 204 -3.32 -2.87 -16.18
CA GLU A 204 -2.79 -2.82 -14.84
C GLU A 204 -2.63 -1.36 -14.43
N ILE A 205 -3.22 -0.97 -13.30
CA ILE A 205 -3.31 0.42 -12.86
C ILE A 205 -2.62 0.57 -11.52
N ALA A 206 -1.61 1.46 -11.44
CA ALA A 206 -0.90 1.78 -10.22
C ALA A 206 -1.22 3.19 -9.74
N GLN A 207 -1.56 3.34 -8.46
CA GLN A 207 -1.81 4.64 -7.83
C GLN A 207 -0.55 5.49 -7.62
N GLN A 208 0.64 4.97 -7.89
CA GLN A 208 1.87 5.74 -7.84
C GLN A 208 2.07 6.56 -9.12
N PRO A 209 2.69 7.75 -9.06
CA PRO A 209 3.11 8.48 -10.24
C PRO A 209 4.31 7.80 -10.91
N ALA A 210 4.47 7.99 -12.23
CA ALA A 210 5.52 7.34 -13.02
C ALA A 210 6.95 7.66 -12.48
N PHE A 211 7.20 8.89 -12.08
CA PHE A 211 8.50 9.30 -11.54
C PHE A 211 8.87 8.60 -10.23
N PHE A 212 7.88 8.01 -9.52
CA PHE A 212 8.12 7.29 -8.27
C PHE A 212 8.61 5.86 -8.50
N ASP A 213 8.63 5.37 -9.74
CA ASP A 213 9.20 4.07 -10.02
C ASP A 213 10.66 4.16 -10.47
N PHE A 214 11.43 3.09 -10.25
CA PHE A 214 12.78 3.00 -10.79
C PHE A 214 12.73 2.79 -12.31
N PRO A 215 13.76 3.26 -13.06
CA PRO A 215 13.85 2.99 -14.50
C PRO A 215 13.82 1.50 -14.80
N ARG A 216 12.81 1.05 -15.54
CA ARG A 216 12.62 -0.35 -15.92
C ARG A 216 13.37 -0.68 -17.21
N ALA A 217 13.96 -1.88 -17.27
CA ALA A 217 14.58 -2.40 -18.50
C ALA A 217 13.53 -2.89 -19.50
N ARG A 218 12.38 -3.36 -19.01
CA ARG A 218 11.24 -3.86 -19.83
C ARG A 218 9.93 -3.43 -19.15
N PRO A 219 9.46 -2.21 -19.42
CA PRO A 219 8.16 -1.77 -18.93
C PRO A 219 7.05 -2.72 -19.39
N GLU A 220 6.11 -3.02 -18.50
CA GLU A 220 4.91 -3.77 -18.85
C GLU A 220 3.99 -2.85 -19.68
N PRO A 221 3.64 -3.20 -20.93
CA PRO A 221 2.88 -2.30 -21.80
C PRO A 221 1.48 -1.95 -21.30
N ARG A 222 0.92 -2.73 -20.38
CA ARG A 222 -0.42 -2.51 -19.80
C ARG A 222 -0.37 -1.85 -18.44
N LEU A 223 0.83 -1.50 -17.93
CA LEU A 223 1.00 -0.85 -16.64
C LEU A 223 0.86 0.67 -16.78
N HIS A 224 -0.18 1.21 -16.20
CA HIS A 224 -0.49 2.63 -16.17
C HIS A 224 -0.17 3.21 -14.79
N PHE A 225 0.71 4.18 -14.74
CA PHE A 225 0.96 5.01 -13.55
C PHE A 225 0.01 6.20 -13.59
N THR A 226 -1.03 6.17 -12.75
CA THR A 226 -2.09 7.19 -12.81
C THR A 226 -1.87 8.35 -11.85
N GLY A 227 -1.06 8.18 -10.83
CA GLY A 227 -0.93 9.13 -9.73
C GLY A 227 -1.75 8.74 -8.51
N PRO A 228 -1.59 9.47 -7.40
CA PRO A 228 -2.23 9.13 -6.14
C PRO A 228 -3.76 9.15 -6.22
N TRP A 229 -4.40 8.24 -5.48
CA TRP A 229 -5.87 8.20 -5.34
C TRP A 229 -6.26 8.71 -3.95
N HIS A 230 -6.32 10.02 -3.81
CA HIS A 230 -6.74 10.64 -2.56
C HIS A 230 -8.26 10.76 -2.53
N ALA A 231 -8.87 10.43 -1.39
CA ALA A 231 -10.27 10.76 -1.18
C ALA A 231 -10.41 12.30 -1.14
N ALA A 232 -11.26 12.85 -1.98
CA ALA A 232 -11.65 14.25 -1.85
C ALA A 232 -12.32 14.45 -0.48
N GLY A 233 -11.77 15.35 0.35
CA GLY A 233 -12.28 15.65 1.68
C GLY A 233 -11.82 14.61 2.71
N GLY A 234 -10.66 14.83 3.31
CA GLY A 234 -10.27 14.12 4.53
C GLY A 234 -11.34 14.34 5.60
N VAL A 235 -11.65 13.27 6.36
CA VAL A 235 -12.54 13.38 7.52
C VAL A 235 -11.96 14.47 8.40
N SER A 236 -12.69 15.59 8.54
CA SER A 236 -12.41 16.60 9.57
C SER A 236 -12.68 15.94 10.90
N ASP A 237 -11.63 15.40 11.52
CA ASP A 237 -11.76 14.85 12.86
C ASP A 237 -11.76 16.00 13.86
N SER A 238 -12.94 16.37 14.30
CA SER A 238 -13.15 17.41 15.34
C SER A 238 -12.56 17.00 16.69
N SER A 239 -12.16 15.73 16.86
CA SER A 239 -11.60 15.21 18.12
C SER A 239 -10.09 15.46 18.27
N PHE A 240 -9.38 15.86 17.21
CA PHE A 240 -7.96 16.17 17.31
C PHE A 240 -7.73 17.47 18.10
N PRO A 241 -6.79 17.49 19.07
CA PRO A 241 -6.58 18.65 19.93
C PRO A 241 -5.79 19.77 19.24
N TRP A 242 -6.36 20.40 18.22
CA TRP A 242 -5.74 21.45 17.41
C TRP A 242 -5.16 22.60 18.24
N GLY A 243 -5.80 22.94 19.38
CA GLY A 243 -5.34 23.97 20.29
C GLY A 243 -4.03 23.65 21.03
N ARG A 244 -3.54 22.43 20.97
CA ARG A 244 -2.22 22.04 21.51
C ARG A 244 -1.06 22.30 20.54
N LEU A 245 -1.34 22.65 19.29
CA LEU A 245 -0.29 23.06 18.34
C LEU A 245 0.25 24.42 18.75
N ASP A 246 1.58 24.49 18.99
CA ASP A 246 2.25 25.64 19.58
C ASP A 246 2.95 26.56 18.58
N GLY A 247 2.86 26.24 17.29
CA GLY A 247 3.44 27.03 16.20
C GLY A 247 4.86 26.70 15.82
N ARG A 248 5.55 25.81 16.56
CA ARG A 248 6.85 25.27 16.15
C ARG A 248 6.72 24.41 14.88
N PRO A 249 7.83 24.18 14.14
CA PRO A 249 7.81 23.27 13.01
C PRO A 249 7.24 21.90 13.40
N LEU A 250 6.25 21.42 12.65
CA LEU A 250 5.51 20.22 12.98
C LEU A 250 6.17 18.98 12.38
N VAL A 251 6.50 18.01 13.23
CA VAL A 251 6.90 16.66 12.83
C VAL A 251 5.71 15.71 13.06
N TYR A 252 5.19 15.12 11.99
CA TYR A 252 4.11 14.14 12.05
C TYR A 252 4.68 12.72 11.98
N ALA A 253 4.34 11.85 12.95
CA ALA A 253 4.80 10.49 13.01
C ALA A 253 3.65 9.49 12.95
N SER A 254 3.69 8.57 11.97
CA SER A 254 2.74 7.46 11.86
C SER A 254 3.42 6.21 11.28
N LEU A 255 3.23 5.08 11.95
CA LEU A 255 3.79 3.79 11.54
C LEU A 255 2.72 2.82 10.99
N GLY A 256 1.54 3.36 10.60
CA GLY A 256 0.42 2.58 10.05
C GLY A 256 -0.42 1.89 11.12
N THR A 257 -1.35 1.04 10.66
CA THR A 257 -2.41 0.43 11.50
C THR A 257 -2.05 -0.96 12.05
N LEU A 258 -0.87 -1.47 11.78
CA LEU A 258 -0.51 -2.85 12.08
C LEU A 258 0.65 -2.92 13.08
N GLN A 259 0.40 -3.27 14.34
CA GLN A 259 1.24 -4.05 15.28
C GLN A 259 1.51 -3.46 16.67
N ASN A 260 1.33 -4.32 17.70
CA ASN A 260 1.63 -4.07 19.12
C ASN A 260 3.13 -3.85 19.46
N ARG A 261 4.07 -4.12 18.53
CA ARG A 261 5.52 -3.87 18.70
C ARG A 261 5.96 -2.45 18.36
N LEU A 262 5.04 -1.62 17.90
CA LEU A 262 5.36 -0.25 17.48
C LEU A 262 5.52 0.71 18.67
N ALA A 263 5.03 0.37 19.85
CA ALA A 263 5.12 1.22 21.04
C ALA A 263 6.57 1.65 21.34
N ASP A 264 7.53 0.72 21.33
CA ASP A 264 8.94 1.03 21.57
C ASP A 264 9.57 1.86 20.45
N MET A 265 9.09 1.69 19.21
CA MET A 265 9.52 2.54 18.10
C MET A 265 9.00 3.97 18.27
N PHE A 266 7.75 4.17 18.71
CA PHE A 266 7.22 5.49 19.01
C PHE A 266 7.96 6.16 20.17
N VAL A 267 8.29 5.42 21.23
CA VAL A 267 9.15 5.93 22.31
C VAL A 267 10.51 6.36 21.79
N THR A 268 11.10 5.57 20.88
CA THR A 268 12.38 5.91 20.24
C THR A 268 12.25 7.16 19.35
N ILE A 269 11.13 7.31 18.62
CA ILE A 269 10.83 8.50 17.81
C ILE A 269 10.74 9.73 18.73
N ALA A 270 9.98 9.65 19.83
CA ALA A 270 9.85 10.74 20.78
C ALA A 270 11.20 11.14 21.37
N ALA A 271 12.02 10.18 21.82
CA ALA A 271 13.37 10.43 22.33
C ALA A 271 14.35 11.02 21.29
N ALA A 272 14.16 10.70 20.01
CA ALA A 272 14.94 11.27 18.93
C ALA A 272 14.59 12.75 18.67
N VAL A 273 13.31 13.08 18.74
CA VAL A 273 12.77 14.40 18.37
C VAL A 273 12.79 15.37 19.55
N ALA A 274 12.66 14.88 20.78
CA ALA A 274 12.57 15.70 22.01
C ALA A 274 13.66 16.81 22.17
N PRO A 275 14.93 16.61 21.77
CA PRO A 275 15.95 17.67 21.87
C PRO A 275 15.89 18.73 20.77
N LEU A 276 15.00 18.57 19.77
CA LEU A 276 14.87 19.47 18.62
C LEU A 276 13.81 20.54 18.91
N ASP A 277 13.98 21.72 18.34
CA ASP A 277 12.99 22.79 18.45
C ASP A 277 11.84 22.58 17.44
N VAL A 278 11.10 21.49 17.66
CA VAL A 278 9.95 21.09 16.83
C VAL A 278 8.83 20.56 17.72
N GLN A 279 7.63 20.52 17.18
CA GLN A 279 6.49 19.87 17.84
C GLN A 279 6.22 18.50 17.20
N LEU A 280 6.11 17.44 18.02
CA LEU A 280 5.85 16.08 17.54
C LEU A 280 4.38 15.70 17.75
N VAL A 281 3.73 15.23 16.67
CA VAL A 281 2.42 14.56 16.71
C VAL A 281 2.61 13.10 16.34
N ILE A 282 2.12 12.18 17.17
CA ILE A 282 2.16 10.73 16.96
C ILE A 282 0.74 10.21 16.77
N SER A 283 0.49 9.56 15.63
CA SER A 283 -0.73 8.79 15.36
C SER A 283 -0.47 7.29 15.49
N LEU A 284 -1.23 6.61 16.34
CA LEU A 284 -1.09 5.17 16.58
C LEU A 284 -1.73 4.31 15.47
N GLY A 285 -2.62 4.91 14.68
CA GLY A 285 -3.25 4.28 13.52
C GLY A 285 -4.44 3.37 13.83
N ALA A 286 -4.81 3.17 15.11
CA ALA A 286 -5.98 2.38 15.50
C ALA A 286 -6.69 3.02 16.71
N ALA A 287 -8.03 2.95 16.71
CA ALA A 287 -8.85 3.64 17.69
C ALA A 287 -8.83 3.01 19.11
N ASP A 288 -8.47 1.74 19.19
CA ASP A 288 -8.44 0.93 20.42
C ASP A 288 -7.10 0.96 21.17
N GLN A 289 -6.17 1.83 20.76
CA GLN A 289 -4.83 1.90 21.36
C GLN A 289 -4.83 2.69 22.66
N ASP A 290 -4.06 2.20 23.64
CA ASP A 290 -3.83 2.89 24.92
C ASP A 290 -2.84 4.04 24.76
N VAL A 291 -3.41 5.22 24.47
CA VAL A 291 -2.67 6.49 24.31
C VAL A 291 -1.94 6.87 25.60
N SER A 292 -2.58 6.69 26.77
CA SER A 292 -2.05 7.16 28.06
C SER A 292 -0.78 6.43 28.44
N SER A 293 -0.78 5.11 28.27
CA SER A 293 0.40 4.26 28.57
C SER A 293 1.59 4.63 27.67
N LEU A 294 1.36 4.92 26.38
CA LEU A 294 2.43 5.32 25.48
C LEU A 294 2.91 6.74 25.76
N ALA A 295 2.00 7.70 25.93
CA ALA A 295 2.34 9.10 26.16
C ALA A 295 3.22 9.26 27.41
N GLY A 296 2.92 8.54 28.52
CA GLY A 296 3.73 8.54 29.74
C GLY A 296 5.16 8.00 29.58
N ARG A 297 5.45 7.29 28.49
CA ARG A 297 6.79 6.78 28.15
C ARG A 297 7.55 7.68 27.16
N CYS A 298 6.87 8.62 26.51
CA CYS A 298 7.45 9.49 25.50
C CYS A 298 8.14 10.70 26.12
N GLN A 299 9.33 11.04 25.62
CA GLN A 299 10.05 12.27 25.97
C GLN A 299 9.55 13.43 25.09
N GLY A 300 9.64 14.68 25.60
CA GLY A 300 9.38 15.91 24.84
C GLY A 300 7.90 16.26 24.69
N ASP A 301 7.02 15.68 25.51
CA ASP A 301 5.57 15.95 25.55
C ASP A 301 4.88 15.95 24.15
N PRO A 302 5.00 14.86 23.36
CA PRO A 302 4.35 14.80 22.05
C PRO A 302 2.83 14.78 22.18
N ILE A 303 2.12 15.27 21.16
CA ILE A 303 0.68 15.04 21.02
C ILE A 303 0.49 13.61 20.51
N VAL A 304 0.04 12.69 21.38
CA VAL A 304 -0.25 11.31 21.00
C VAL A 304 -1.74 11.13 20.82
N VAL A 305 -2.18 10.58 19.68
CA VAL A 305 -3.59 10.31 19.40
C VAL A 305 -3.78 8.91 18.81
N PRO A 306 -4.94 8.26 19.03
CA PRO A 306 -5.19 6.93 18.47
C PRO A 306 -5.24 6.98 16.95
N VAL A 307 -5.99 7.92 16.39
CA VAL A 307 -6.11 8.21 14.95
C VAL A 307 -6.01 9.71 14.75
N ALA A 308 -5.24 10.13 13.77
CA ALA A 308 -5.04 11.54 13.45
C ALA A 308 -5.70 11.91 12.10
N PRO A 309 -6.14 13.16 11.93
CA PRO A 309 -6.54 13.71 10.63
C PRO A 309 -5.30 13.91 9.75
N GLN A 310 -4.75 12.80 9.20
CA GLN A 310 -3.44 12.75 8.57
C GLN A 310 -3.26 13.80 7.48
N LEU A 311 -4.24 13.97 6.59
CA LEU A 311 -4.13 14.92 5.49
C LEU A 311 -3.98 16.37 5.99
N GLN A 312 -4.79 16.77 7.00
CA GLN A 312 -4.74 18.10 7.58
C GLN A 312 -3.45 18.35 8.37
N LEU A 313 -2.89 17.31 9.00
CA LEU A 313 -1.60 17.41 9.67
C LEU A 313 -0.45 17.49 8.67
N LEU A 314 -0.50 16.74 7.57
CA LEU A 314 0.48 16.83 6.49
C LEU A 314 0.47 18.19 5.80
N ASP A 315 -0.70 18.86 5.69
CA ASP A 315 -0.78 20.24 5.17
C ASP A 315 0.02 21.26 6.03
N ARG A 316 0.34 20.89 7.28
CA ARG A 316 1.06 21.74 8.25
C ARG A 316 2.44 21.19 8.59
N ALA A 317 2.73 19.96 8.22
CA ALA A 317 3.94 19.27 8.61
C ALA A 317 5.18 19.80 7.84
N THR A 318 6.27 19.98 8.57
CA THR A 318 7.59 20.25 8.00
C THR A 318 8.30 18.95 7.63
N LEU A 319 7.99 17.86 8.35
CA LEU A 319 8.58 16.54 8.14
C LEU A 319 7.60 15.45 8.58
N ALA A 320 7.57 14.33 7.86
CA ALA A 320 6.85 13.13 8.28
C ALA A 320 7.81 11.98 8.62
N ILE A 321 7.62 11.33 9.77
CA ILE A 321 8.27 10.07 10.13
C ILE A 321 7.27 8.94 9.85
N THR A 322 7.60 8.06 8.93
CA THR A 322 6.66 7.06 8.42
C THR A 322 7.29 5.67 8.30
N HIS A 323 6.46 4.63 8.40
CA HIS A 323 6.86 3.26 8.04
C HIS A 323 7.05 3.07 6.52
N ALA A 324 6.90 4.13 5.73
CA ALA A 324 6.92 4.09 4.27
C ALA A 324 5.79 3.24 3.65
N GLY A 325 4.60 3.21 4.25
CA GLY A 325 3.41 2.71 3.55
C GLY A 325 3.10 3.60 2.34
N LEU A 326 2.76 2.99 1.19
CA LEU A 326 2.64 3.72 -0.07
C LEU A 326 1.64 4.89 0.03
N ASN A 327 0.47 4.72 0.66
CA ASN A 327 -0.52 5.79 0.78
C ASN A 327 0.03 7.00 1.54
N THR A 328 0.63 6.78 2.72
CA THR A 328 1.23 7.88 3.50
C THR A 328 2.37 8.56 2.75
N ALA A 329 3.19 7.79 2.02
CA ALA A 329 4.26 8.35 1.19
C ALA A 329 3.70 9.23 0.06
N LEU A 330 2.66 8.77 -0.65
CA LEU A 330 1.99 9.52 -1.71
C LEU A 330 1.29 10.77 -1.18
N GLU A 331 0.62 10.68 -0.02
CA GLU A 331 -0.04 11.81 0.64
C GLU A 331 0.95 12.87 1.12
N SER A 332 2.12 12.43 1.64
CA SER A 332 3.21 13.34 2.02
C SER A 332 3.83 14.01 0.80
N MET A 333 4.10 13.25 -0.27
CA MET A 333 4.63 13.81 -1.54
C MET A 333 3.68 14.83 -2.15
N ALA A 334 2.37 14.54 -2.19
CA ALA A 334 1.37 15.45 -2.73
C ALA A 334 1.28 16.79 -1.98
N ARG A 335 1.85 16.87 -0.76
CA ARG A 335 1.90 18.07 0.09
C ARG A 335 3.29 18.67 0.22
N GLY A 336 4.25 18.17 -0.55
CA GLY A 336 5.63 18.65 -0.48
C GLY A 336 6.31 18.37 0.86
N VAL A 337 5.88 17.33 1.60
CA VAL A 337 6.44 17.00 2.92
C VAL A 337 7.56 15.98 2.77
N PRO A 338 8.81 16.34 3.09
CA PRO A 338 9.92 15.39 3.12
C PRO A 338 9.75 14.38 4.26
N MET A 339 10.42 13.22 4.16
CA MET A 339 10.15 12.09 5.04
C MET A 339 11.41 11.50 5.66
N VAL A 340 11.26 10.94 6.88
CA VAL A 340 12.19 9.93 7.41
C VAL A 340 11.45 8.60 7.45
N ALA A 341 11.91 7.63 6.67
CA ALA A 341 11.27 6.34 6.47
C ALA A 341 11.88 5.27 7.40
N ILE A 342 11.02 4.54 8.13
CA ILE A 342 11.37 3.40 8.97
C ILE A 342 10.62 2.17 8.43
N PRO A 343 11.07 1.55 7.33
CA PRO A 343 10.32 0.48 6.66
C PRO A 343 10.30 -0.80 7.50
N ILE A 344 9.12 -1.33 7.80
CA ILE A 344 8.92 -2.46 8.72
C ILE A 344 8.69 -3.77 7.95
N THR A 345 7.78 -3.79 6.96
CA THR A 345 7.32 -5.02 6.29
C THR A 345 6.78 -4.75 4.88
N ASN A 346 6.39 -5.78 4.17
CA ASN A 346 5.75 -5.75 2.84
C ASN A 346 6.59 -4.99 1.80
N ASP A 347 5.97 -4.06 1.05
CA ASP A 347 6.61 -3.20 0.05
C ASP A 347 7.26 -1.93 0.62
N GLN A 348 7.12 -1.69 1.92
CA GLN A 348 7.67 -0.50 2.60
C GLN A 348 9.18 -0.31 2.37
N PRO A 349 10.03 -1.36 2.34
CA PRO A 349 11.44 -1.21 1.97
C PRO A 349 11.62 -0.64 0.55
N GLY A 350 10.81 -1.06 -0.39
CA GLY A 350 10.83 -0.56 -1.77
C GLY A 350 10.34 0.88 -1.89
N VAL A 351 9.31 1.27 -1.15
CA VAL A 351 8.83 2.66 -1.03
C VAL A 351 9.93 3.53 -0.44
N ALA A 352 10.51 3.14 0.70
CA ALA A 352 11.57 3.88 1.37
C ALA A 352 12.79 4.13 0.45
N ARG A 353 13.19 3.11 -0.35
CA ARG A 353 14.30 3.25 -1.29
C ARG A 353 14.00 4.16 -2.46
N ARG A 354 12.73 4.30 -2.86
CA ARG A 354 12.33 5.27 -3.87
C ARG A 354 12.34 6.70 -3.31
N LEU A 355 11.89 6.89 -2.07
CA LEU A 355 12.01 8.19 -1.37
C LEU A 355 13.47 8.64 -1.28
N GLU A 356 14.36 7.75 -0.87
CA GLU A 356 15.81 8.02 -0.80
C GLU A 356 16.40 8.33 -2.18
N TRP A 357 16.05 7.55 -3.21
CA TRP A 357 16.53 7.74 -4.58
C TRP A 357 16.10 9.07 -5.19
N LEU A 358 14.89 9.52 -4.90
CA LEU A 358 14.35 10.81 -5.32
C LEU A 358 14.87 11.98 -4.48
N GLY A 359 15.61 11.71 -3.39
CA GLY A 359 16.03 12.73 -2.44
C GLY A 359 14.88 13.39 -1.68
N LEU A 360 13.80 12.65 -1.44
CA LEU A 360 12.60 13.09 -0.71
C LEU A 360 12.68 12.75 0.77
N GLY A 361 13.75 12.09 1.21
CA GLY A 361 13.90 11.72 2.62
C GLY A 361 15.06 10.77 2.89
N GLU A 362 15.19 10.42 4.15
CA GLU A 362 16.19 9.53 4.71
C GLU A 362 15.58 8.18 5.10
N VAL A 363 16.40 7.11 5.12
CA VAL A 363 15.96 5.77 5.49
C VAL A 363 16.70 5.28 6.73
N VAL A 364 15.96 4.93 7.78
CA VAL A 364 16.48 4.28 9.00
C VAL A 364 15.88 2.87 9.07
N LEU A 365 16.69 1.84 8.82
CA LEU A 365 16.20 0.47 8.88
C LEU A 365 15.86 0.08 10.34
N PRO A 366 14.80 -0.72 10.61
CA PRO A 366 14.37 -1.07 11.97
C PRO A 366 15.49 -1.65 12.83
N ARG A 367 16.36 -2.49 12.26
CA ARG A 367 17.55 -3.05 12.98
C ARG A 367 18.61 -2.01 13.35
N GLN A 368 18.53 -0.82 12.82
CA GLN A 368 19.45 0.29 13.03
C GLN A 368 18.80 1.44 13.80
N LEU A 369 17.53 1.27 14.19
CA LEU A 369 16.75 2.31 14.83
C LEU A 369 17.24 2.54 16.25
N THR A 370 17.82 3.70 16.47
CA THR A 370 18.17 4.27 17.78
C THR A 370 17.76 5.74 17.79
N ALA A 371 17.52 6.32 18.97
CA ALA A 371 17.17 7.73 19.09
C ALA A 371 18.22 8.64 18.43
N THR A 372 19.51 8.33 18.64
CA THR A 372 20.62 9.12 18.05
C THR A 372 20.60 9.04 16.51
N ARG A 373 20.46 7.85 15.93
CA ARG A 373 20.49 7.68 14.46
C ARG A 373 19.26 8.31 13.80
N LEU A 374 18.09 8.16 14.42
CA LEU A 374 16.88 8.77 13.94
C LEU A 374 16.96 10.31 14.03
N ARG A 375 17.46 10.85 15.14
CA ARG A 375 17.70 12.28 15.31
C ARG A 375 18.57 12.83 14.18
N GLN A 376 19.73 12.20 13.92
CA GLN A 376 20.63 12.60 12.83
C GLN A 376 19.93 12.61 11.46
N ALA A 377 19.04 11.66 11.19
CA ALA A 377 18.26 11.64 9.96
C ALA A 377 17.24 12.79 9.91
N VAL A 378 16.55 13.05 11.02
CA VAL A 378 15.62 14.20 11.15
C VAL A 378 16.34 15.53 10.99
N GLU A 379 17.47 15.71 11.67
CA GLU A 379 18.30 16.92 11.57
C GLU A 379 18.79 17.16 10.14
N ARG A 380 19.23 16.13 9.42
CA ARG A 380 19.64 16.27 8.01
C ARG A 380 18.48 16.71 7.13
N VAL A 381 17.31 16.12 7.29
CA VAL A 381 16.13 16.46 6.46
C VAL A 381 15.63 17.87 6.77
N LEU A 382 15.61 18.28 8.04
CA LEU A 382 15.17 19.62 8.45
C LEU A 382 16.22 20.69 8.12
N GLY A 383 17.52 20.34 8.19
CA GLY A 383 18.61 21.28 8.01
C GLY A 383 19.04 21.50 6.55
N ASP A 384 18.70 20.58 5.64
CA ASP A 384 19.00 20.73 4.19
C ASP A 384 17.72 21.12 3.43
N PRO A 385 17.58 22.39 2.99
CA PRO A 385 16.40 22.86 2.25
C PRO A 385 16.20 22.13 0.92
N GLY A 386 17.21 21.42 0.42
CA GLY A 386 17.12 20.63 -0.80
C GLY A 386 16.05 19.52 -0.71
N TYR A 387 15.80 18.93 0.48
CA TYR A 387 14.74 17.96 0.64
C TYR A 387 13.36 18.60 0.41
N ARG A 388 13.12 19.77 0.99
CA ARG A 388 11.86 20.50 0.81
C ARG A 388 11.68 20.94 -0.64
N THR A 389 12.69 21.52 -1.26
CA THR A 389 12.64 21.95 -2.66
C THR A 389 12.28 20.80 -3.61
N ARG A 390 12.90 19.61 -3.41
CA ARG A 390 12.56 18.43 -4.21
C ARG A 390 11.15 17.93 -3.92
N ALA A 391 10.71 17.95 -2.67
CA ALA A 391 9.37 17.53 -2.29
C ALA A 391 8.29 18.46 -2.89
N ASP A 392 8.50 19.77 -2.85
CA ASP A 392 7.59 20.76 -3.46
C ASP A 392 7.52 20.60 -4.99
N ALA A 393 8.63 20.32 -5.65
CA ALA A 393 8.63 20.04 -7.08
C ALA A 393 7.79 18.79 -7.42
N ARG A 394 7.89 17.72 -6.62
CA ARG A 394 7.06 16.51 -6.81
C ARG A 394 5.59 16.73 -6.46
N ALA A 395 5.31 17.59 -5.48
CA ALA A 395 3.94 17.99 -5.17
C ALA A 395 3.29 18.71 -6.35
N ALA A 396 4.03 19.63 -6.99
CA ALA A 396 3.55 20.31 -8.20
C ALA A 396 3.25 19.34 -9.34
N GLU A 397 4.14 18.37 -9.61
CA GLU A 397 3.90 17.34 -10.63
C GLU A 397 2.67 16.47 -10.29
N ILE A 398 2.43 16.16 -9.01
CA ILE A 398 1.27 15.37 -8.57
C ILE A 398 -0.02 16.19 -8.69
N ALA A 399 0.01 17.49 -8.44
CA ALA A 399 -1.18 18.35 -8.48
C ALA A 399 -1.84 18.36 -9.87
N ASP A 400 -1.06 18.14 -10.93
CA ASP A 400 -1.55 18.05 -12.31
C ASP A 400 -2.11 16.66 -12.66
N LEU A 401 -2.04 15.69 -11.73
CA LEU A 401 -2.51 14.32 -11.96
C LEU A 401 -3.90 14.13 -11.34
N ASP A 402 -4.90 13.87 -12.16
CA ASP A 402 -6.20 13.38 -11.69
C ASP A 402 -6.21 11.84 -11.65
N GLY A 403 -5.46 11.30 -10.70
CA GLY A 403 -5.15 9.87 -10.65
C GLY A 403 -6.37 8.96 -10.61
N VAL A 404 -7.41 9.34 -9.87
CA VAL A 404 -8.65 8.55 -9.73
C VAL A 404 -9.47 8.59 -11.01
N VAL A 405 -9.64 9.77 -11.62
CA VAL A 405 -10.39 9.93 -12.87
C VAL A 405 -9.70 9.17 -13.98
N ARG A 406 -8.37 9.35 -14.12
CA ARG A 406 -7.57 8.63 -15.11
C ARG A 406 -7.64 7.11 -14.91
N ALA A 407 -7.61 6.62 -13.68
CA ALA A 407 -7.77 5.20 -13.39
C ALA A 407 -9.14 4.69 -13.82
N ALA A 408 -10.21 5.45 -13.54
CA ALA A 408 -11.56 5.10 -13.93
C ALA A 408 -11.76 5.16 -15.45
N ASP A 409 -11.12 6.10 -16.19
CA ASP A 409 -11.13 6.15 -17.65
C ASP A 409 -10.55 4.87 -18.26
N ILE A 410 -9.41 4.39 -17.72
CA ILE A 410 -8.79 3.13 -18.16
C ILE A 410 -9.70 1.92 -17.88
N VAL A 411 -10.39 1.91 -16.75
CA VAL A 411 -11.35 0.85 -16.39
C VAL A 411 -12.53 0.86 -17.38
N ASP A 412 -13.10 2.04 -17.67
CA ASP A 412 -14.21 2.20 -18.62
C ASP A 412 -13.82 1.76 -20.03
N GLU A 413 -12.64 2.17 -20.51
CA GLU A 413 -12.11 1.75 -21.81
C GLU A 413 -11.89 0.23 -21.86
N ALA A 414 -11.22 -0.35 -20.84
CA ALA A 414 -10.92 -1.78 -20.77
C ALA A 414 -12.20 -2.63 -20.79
N PHE A 415 -13.20 -2.26 -20.01
CA PHE A 415 -14.43 -3.03 -19.89
C PHE A 415 -15.42 -2.74 -21.05
N GLY A 416 -15.41 -1.52 -21.59
CA GLY A 416 -16.24 -1.16 -22.74
C GLY A 416 -15.78 -1.84 -24.02
N THR A 417 -14.47 -1.85 -24.28
CA THR A 417 -13.88 -2.45 -25.48
C THR A 417 -13.61 -3.95 -25.36
N ARG A 418 -13.40 -4.45 -24.13
CA ARG A 418 -12.88 -5.80 -23.82
C ARG A 418 -11.54 -6.09 -24.49
N GLN A 419 -10.75 -5.05 -24.76
CA GLN A 419 -9.42 -5.15 -25.35
C GLN A 419 -8.36 -4.65 -24.37
N PRO A 420 -7.11 -5.12 -24.51
CA PRO A 420 -6.00 -4.58 -23.71
C PRO A 420 -5.83 -3.07 -23.92
N VAL A 421 -5.79 -2.31 -22.83
CA VAL A 421 -5.44 -0.90 -22.84
C VAL A 421 -3.93 -0.78 -22.62
N LEU A 422 -3.24 -0.13 -23.56
CA LEU A 422 -1.79 0.01 -23.51
C LEU A 422 -1.41 1.38 -22.94
N ALA A 423 -0.43 1.41 -22.06
CA ALA A 423 0.13 2.65 -21.57
C ALA A 423 0.89 3.37 -22.70
N ALA A 424 0.81 4.70 -22.71
CA ALA A 424 1.66 5.48 -23.59
C ALA A 424 3.14 5.17 -23.28
N PRO A 425 4.02 5.09 -24.31
CA PRO A 425 5.44 4.96 -24.08
C PRO A 425 5.90 6.06 -23.12
N SER A 426 6.64 5.69 -22.06
CA SER A 426 7.31 6.67 -21.23
C SER A 426 8.31 7.45 -22.07
N ALA A 427 8.13 8.76 -22.14
CA ALA A 427 9.02 9.69 -22.86
C ALA A 427 10.43 9.65 -22.27
#